data_48bf6bf7b87f7722d8a3e06164985a53
#
_entry.id   48bf6bf7b87f7722d8a3e06164985a53
#
_cell.length_a   1.000
_cell.length_b   1.000
_cell.length_c   1.000
_cell.angle_alpha   90.00
_cell.angle_beta   90.00
_cell.angle_gamma   90.00
#
_symmetry.space_group_name_H-M   'P 1'
#
loop_
_entity.id
_entity.type
_entity.pdbx_description
1 polymer ?
#
loop_
_entity_poly.entity_id
_entity_poly.type
_entity_poly.pdbx_seq_one_letter_code
_entity_poly.pdbx_strand_id
1 'polypeptide(L)'
;DSLKASREEFAKIIEKATGKKANIVTTTDYNIAMENIISGQAQIAYIGAEGILSADKKTKDVQAIVTNAGKSGTNADALYYSFIAVPSDAANNYKVGNTYDLKKLKGKKVSFVTNSSTSGFVVPGEVLVKEFGLKNTDELLQEGKVFSKVIFGNSHPGTQVNLLKKDVDVATFAIPKSFTTYELVSGEENKTGATYKVKAGAPSPFGEYVGKSFTVIKSIPVPNGAIVFNVKSLNKDDQAKIKAALLSKETYENPAIFSAKTSKIRGMFLKESDKVGFVEVNNKWYEDIMKEK
;
A
#
# COMPACT_ATOMS: atom_id res chain seq x y z
N ASP A 1 -6.51 9.04 -14.69
CA ASP A 1 -5.57 8.17 -14.01
C ASP A 1 -4.19 8.85 -13.94
N SER A 2 -3.80 9.30 -12.74
CA SER A 2 -2.57 10.08 -12.50
C SER A 2 -1.27 9.29 -12.68
N LEU A 3 -1.34 7.97 -12.78
CA LEU A 3 -0.19 7.07 -12.96
C LEU A 3 -0.16 6.39 -14.33
N LYS A 4 -1.05 6.78 -15.26
CA LYS A 4 -1.06 6.16 -16.61
C LYS A 4 0.28 6.33 -17.31
N ALA A 5 0.82 7.56 -17.34
CA ALA A 5 2.09 7.84 -17.97
C ALA A 5 3.26 7.07 -17.33
N SER A 6 3.23 6.91 -16.01
CA SER A 6 4.25 6.11 -15.29
C SER A 6 4.18 4.63 -15.64
N ARG A 7 2.98 4.08 -15.77
CA ARG A 7 2.81 2.68 -16.21
C ARG A 7 3.26 2.47 -17.66
N GLU A 8 2.93 3.39 -18.54
CA GLU A 8 3.40 3.36 -19.95
C GLU A 8 4.93 3.42 -20.02
N GLU A 9 5.56 4.25 -19.19
CA GLU A 9 7.02 4.31 -19.11
C GLU A 9 7.63 3.04 -18.53
N PHE A 10 7.01 2.44 -17.53
CA PHE A 10 7.42 1.14 -17.01
C PHE A 10 7.35 0.04 -18.09
N ALA A 11 6.29 0.02 -18.89
CA ALA A 11 6.16 -0.89 -20.02
C ALA A 11 7.30 -0.70 -21.04
N LYS A 12 7.68 0.54 -21.35
CA LYS A 12 8.80 0.84 -22.26
C LYS A 12 10.13 0.30 -21.73
N ILE A 13 10.38 0.36 -20.41
CA ILE A 13 11.57 -0.23 -19.80
C ILE A 13 11.63 -1.73 -20.07
N ILE A 14 10.51 -2.43 -19.91
CA ILE A 14 10.40 -3.87 -20.19
C ILE A 14 10.59 -4.16 -21.68
N GLU A 15 9.94 -3.39 -22.55
CA GLU A 15 10.05 -3.53 -24.01
C GLU A 15 11.47 -3.31 -24.51
N LYS A 16 12.17 -2.30 -23.99
CA LYS A 16 13.58 -2.03 -24.31
C LYS A 16 14.49 -3.17 -23.86
N ALA A 17 14.24 -3.73 -22.68
CA ALA A 17 15.03 -4.82 -22.13
C ALA A 17 14.87 -6.12 -22.91
N THR A 18 13.65 -6.43 -23.36
CA THR A 18 13.30 -7.74 -23.95
C THR A 18 13.14 -7.74 -25.46
N GLY A 19 12.95 -6.59 -26.08
CA GLY A 19 12.55 -6.48 -27.49
C GLY A 19 11.11 -6.95 -27.77
N LYS A 20 10.31 -7.17 -26.72
CA LYS A 20 8.93 -7.66 -26.80
C LYS A 20 7.96 -6.60 -26.32
N LYS A 21 6.75 -6.58 -26.88
CA LYS A 21 5.71 -5.66 -26.45
C LYS A 21 5.22 -6.03 -25.05
N ALA A 22 5.09 -5.03 -24.17
CA ALA A 22 4.51 -5.15 -22.85
C ALA A 22 3.07 -4.66 -22.85
N ASN A 23 2.11 -5.53 -22.59
CA ASN A 23 0.71 -5.18 -22.45
C ASN A 23 0.40 -4.86 -21.00
N ILE A 24 -0.15 -3.68 -20.75
CA ILE A 24 -0.55 -3.25 -19.41
C ILE A 24 -1.99 -3.66 -19.16
N VAL A 25 -2.21 -4.42 -18.11
CA VAL A 25 -3.55 -4.75 -17.59
C VAL A 25 -3.71 -4.05 -16.26
N THR A 26 -4.78 -3.28 -16.11
CA THR A 26 -5.10 -2.58 -14.88
C THR A 26 -6.40 -3.12 -14.29
N THR A 27 -6.42 -3.32 -12.98
CA THR A 27 -7.62 -3.68 -12.23
C THR A 27 -7.59 -2.99 -10.88
N THR A 28 -8.76 -2.68 -10.35
CA THR A 28 -8.92 -2.23 -8.96
C THR A 28 -9.24 -3.39 -8.01
N ASP A 29 -9.46 -4.58 -8.55
CA ASP A 29 -9.75 -5.79 -7.79
C ASP A 29 -8.45 -6.56 -7.51
N TYR A 30 -8.06 -6.63 -6.24
CA TYR A 30 -6.87 -7.34 -5.77
C TYR A 30 -6.92 -8.84 -6.10
N ASN A 31 -8.10 -9.46 -6.04
CA ASN A 31 -8.24 -10.90 -6.31
C ASN A 31 -7.97 -11.20 -7.78
N ILE A 32 -8.49 -10.37 -8.68
CA ILE A 32 -8.22 -10.49 -10.13
C ILE A 32 -6.72 -10.33 -10.41
N ALA A 33 -6.07 -9.35 -9.81
CA ALA A 33 -4.63 -9.16 -9.95
C ALA A 33 -3.84 -10.39 -9.47
N MET A 34 -4.23 -10.95 -8.32
CA MET A 34 -3.62 -12.15 -7.75
C MET A 34 -3.84 -13.40 -8.62
N GLU A 35 -5.05 -13.61 -9.12
CA GLU A 35 -5.35 -14.73 -10.01
C GLU A 35 -4.55 -14.67 -11.31
N ASN A 36 -4.42 -13.49 -11.90
CA ASN A 36 -3.65 -13.29 -13.12
C ASN A 36 -2.16 -13.62 -12.96
N ILE A 37 -1.54 -13.21 -11.86
CA ILE A 37 -0.11 -13.50 -11.63
C ILE A 37 0.10 -14.97 -11.23
N ILE A 38 -0.78 -15.55 -10.43
CA ILE A 38 -0.69 -16.96 -9.99
C ILE A 38 -0.88 -17.90 -11.17
N SER A 39 -1.85 -17.64 -12.05
CA SER A 39 -2.12 -18.46 -13.22
C SER A 39 -1.10 -18.29 -14.36
N GLY A 40 -0.28 -17.24 -14.30
CA GLY A 40 0.66 -16.88 -15.36
C GLY A 40 0.05 -16.14 -16.53
N GLN A 41 -1.22 -15.73 -16.46
CA GLN A 41 -1.83 -14.82 -17.42
C GLN A 41 -1.13 -13.45 -17.43
N ALA A 42 -0.71 -12.99 -16.25
CA ALA A 42 0.23 -11.90 -16.11
C ALA A 42 1.62 -12.48 -15.76
N GLN A 43 2.67 -12.03 -16.47
CA GLN A 43 4.04 -12.45 -16.23
C GLN A 43 4.73 -11.62 -15.17
N ILE A 44 4.27 -10.39 -14.99
CA ILE A 44 4.84 -9.38 -14.06
C ILE A 44 3.69 -8.68 -13.36
N ALA A 45 3.82 -8.45 -12.06
CA ALA A 45 2.89 -7.63 -11.28
C ALA A 45 3.64 -6.86 -10.19
N TYR A 46 3.03 -5.79 -9.70
CA TYR A 46 3.41 -5.17 -8.42
C TYR A 46 2.34 -5.52 -7.40
N ILE A 47 2.72 -6.24 -6.35
CA ILE A 47 1.80 -6.69 -5.31
C ILE A 47 2.35 -6.43 -3.90
N GLY A 48 1.46 -6.26 -2.94
CA GLY A 48 1.82 -6.06 -1.54
C GLY A 48 2.32 -7.34 -0.87
N ALA A 49 2.89 -7.18 0.33
CA ALA A 49 3.50 -8.27 1.08
C ALA A 49 2.55 -9.46 1.32
N GLU A 50 1.30 -9.21 1.72
CA GLU A 50 0.31 -10.28 1.91
C GLU A 50 0.02 -11.03 0.62
N GLY A 51 -0.08 -10.30 -0.50
CA GLY A 51 -0.25 -10.92 -1.82
C GLY A 51 0.89 -11.86 -2.18
N ILE A 52 2.14 -11.47 -1.88
CA ILE A 52 3.33 -12.31 -2.09
C ILE A 52 3.24 -13.58 -1.25
N LEU A 53 2.93 -13.46 0.03
CA LEU A 53 2.82 -14.60 0.95
C LEU A 53 1.66 -15.53 0.59
N SER A 54 0.52 -14.96 0.20
CA SER A 54 -0.65 -15.72 -0.25
C SER A 54 -0.37 -16.48 -1.55
N ALA A 55 0.34 -15.86 -2.50
CA ALA A 55 0.77 -16.52 -3.71
C ALA A 55 1.76 -17.64 -3.43
N ASP A 56 2.73 -17.41 -2.54
CA ASP A 56 3.77 -18.39 -2.17
C ASP A 56 3.19 -19.67 -1.53
N LYS A 57 2.07 -19.54 -0.82
CA LYS A 57 1.31 -20.69 -0.29
C LYS A 57 0.64 -21.52 -1.38
N LYS A 58 0.27 -20.90 -2.52
CA LYS A 58 -0.45 -21.56 -3.61
C LYS A 58 0.48 -22.11 -4.68
N THR A 59 1.58 -21.42 -4.98
CA THR A 59 2.54 -21.80 -6.01
C THR A 59 3.91 -21.20 -5.75
N LYS A 60 4.97 -21.92 -6.14
CA LYS A 60 6.34 -21.38 -6.14
C LYS A 60 6.69 -20.67 -7.45
N ASP A 61 5.77 -20.56 -8.36
CA ASP A 61 5.99 -19.89 -9.66
C ASP A 61 5.99 -18.36 -9.52
N VAL A 62 5.39 -17.79 -8.47
CA VAL A 62 5.39 -16.35 -8.19
C VAL A 62 6.52 -15.99 -7.27
N GLN A 63 7.49 -15.20 -7.77
CA GLN A 63 8.68 -14.82 -7.05
C GLN A 63 8.83 -13.30 -6.98
N ALA A 64 9.06 -12.77 -5.78
CA ALA A 64 9.43 -11.38 -5.57
C ALA A 64 10.85 -11.14 -6.09
N ILE A 65 11.04 -10.07 -6.85
CA ILE A 65 12.28 -9.77 -7.54
C ILE A 65 12.94 -8.50 -6.99
N VAL A 66 12.21 -7.39 -6.99
CA VAL A 66 12.69 -6.10 -6.51
C VAL A 66 11.58 -5.35 -5.76
N THR A 67 11.98 -4.54 -4.80
CA THR A 67 11.12 -3.56 -4.14
C THR A 67 11.70 -2.16 -4.29
N ASN A 68 10.88 -1.13 -4.17
CA ASN A 68 11.37 0.24 -4.07
C ASN A 68 12.03 0.45 -2.71
N ALA A 69 13.31 0.87 -2.75
CA ALA A 69 14.11 1.08 -1.56
C ALA A 69 13.53 2.16 -0.63
N GLY A 70 13.89 2.09 0.62
CA GLY A 70 13.73 3.19 1.56
C GLY A 70 14.75 4.31 1.31
N LYS A 71 14.73 5.33 2.16
CA LYS A 71 15.62 6.50 2.10
C LYS A 71 17.12 6.13 2.14
N SER A 72 17.45 5.01 2.78
CA SER A 72 18.82 4.47 2.84
C SER A 72 19.34 3.97 1.48
N GLY A 73 18.46 3.71 0.52
CA GLY A 73 18.79 3.04 -0.74
C GLY A 73 18.87 1.52 -0.61
N THR A 74 18.37 0.97 0.50
CA THR A 74 18.36 -0.47 0.78
C THR A 74 16.95 -0.96 1.09
N ASN A 75 16.78 -2.27 1.29
CA ASN A 75 15.51 -2.85 1.73
C ASN A 75 15.30 -2.76 3.25
N ALA A 76 16.29 -2.37 4.03
CA ALA A 76 16.20 -2.30 5.49
C ALA A 76 15.14 -1.33 5.99
N ASP A 77 14.92 -0.24 5.26
CA ASP A 77 13.90 0.78 5.53
C ASP A 77 12.90 0.96 4.38
N ALA A 78 12.74 -0.08 3.56
CA ALA A 78 11.77 -0.14 2.47
C ALA A 78 10.35 -0.37 3.03
N LEU A 79 9.82 0.65 3.68
CA LEU A 79 8.58 0.63 4.43
C LEU A 79 7.64 1.74 3.98
N TYR A 80 6.34 1.48 4.12
CA TYR A 80 5.28 2.47 4.14
C TYR A 80 4.43 2.25 5.39
N TYR A 81 3.32 2.94 5.54
CA TYR A 81 2.56 2.89 6.79
C TYR A 81 1.09 2.57 6.52
N SER A 82 0.57 1.63 7.32
CA SER A 82 -0.85 1.40 7.48
C SER A 82 -1.37 2.27 8.61
N PHE A 83 -2.49 2.93 8.40
CA PHE A 83 -3.15 3.76 9.38
C PHE A 83 -4.46 3.13 9.85
N ILE A 84 -4.68 3.16 11.16
CA ILE A 84 -6.01 3.11 11.74
C ILE A 84 -6.33 4.57 12.06
N ALA A 85 -7.34 5.11 11.39
CA ALA A 85 -7.66 6.54 11.44
C ALA A 85 -9.13 6.80 11.77
N VAL A 86 -9.38 7.93 12.42
CA VAL A 86 -10.70 8.41 12.79
C VAL A 86 -10.86 9.87 12.33
N PRO A 87 -12.08 10.41 12.16
CA PRO A 87 -12.26 11.82 11.90
C PRO A 87 -11.55 12.67 12.98
N SER A 88 -10.87 13.75 12.59
CA SER A 88 -10.03 14.51 13.52
C SER A 88 -10.80 15.14 14.67
N ASP A 89 -12.06 15.53 14.44
CA ASP A 89 -12.96 16.06 15.48
C ASP A 89 -13.41 15.00 16.50
N ALA A 90 -13.29 13.72 16.18
CA ALA A 90 -13.60 12.61 17.07
C ALA A 90 -12.36 12.01 17.77
N ALA A 91 -11.14 12.42 17.39
CA ALA A 91 -9.89 11.78 17.85
C ALA A 91 -9.74 11.75 19.38
N ASN A 92 -10.18 12.82 20.05
CA ASN A 92 -10.10 12.90 21.52
C ASN A 92 -10.94 11.85 22.25
N ASN A 93 -11.99 11.31 21.61
CA ASN A 93 -12.82 10.24 22.17
C ASN A 93 -12.04 8.93 22.36
N TYR A 94 -10.93 8.76 21.62
CA TYR A 94 -10.09 7.57 21.64
C TYR A 94 -8.82 7.73 22.47
N LYS A 95 -8.55 8.94 22.98
CA LYS A 95 -7.36 9.21 23.81
C LYS A 95 -7.49 8.61 25.21
N VAL A 96 -6.33 8.14 25.71
CA VAL A 96 -6.04 7.85 27.11
C VAL A 96 -4.65 8.43 27.42
N GLY A 97 -4.61 9.51 28.19
CA GLY A 97 -3.37 10.28 28.38
C GLY A 97 -2.82 10.82 27.05
N ASN A 98 -1.57 10.51 26.74
CA ASN A 98 -0.89 10.93 25.50
C ASN A 98 -0.97 9.88 24.38
N THR A 99 -1.72 8.81 24.58
CA THR A 99 -1.87 7.70 23.63
C THR A 99 -3.33 7.51 23.20
N TYR A 100 -3.57 6.56 22.30
CA TYR A 100 -4.90 6.16 21.88
C TYR A 100 -5.18 4.73 22.33
N ASP A 101 -6.39 4.50 22.83
CA ASP A 101 -6.88 3.18 23.25
C ASP A 101 -7.75 2.59 22.14
N LEU A 102 -7.25 1.57 21.44
CA LEU A 102 -7.96 0.90 20.37
C LEU A 102 -9.21 0.12 20.86
N LYS A 103 -9.30 -0.22 22.16
CA LYS A 103 -10.49 -0.86 22.72
C LYS A 103 -11.74 0.01 22.63
N LYS A 104 -11.55 1.33 22.56
CA LYS A 104 -12.65 2.28 22.35
C LYS A 104 -13.27 2.22 20.94
N LEU A 105 -12.68 1.47 20.03
CA LEU A 105 -13.25 1.16 18.71
C LEU A 105 -14.42 0.16 18.78
N LYS A 106 -14.60 -0.55 19.91
CA LYS A 106 -15.69 -1.50 20.06
C LYS A 106 -17.05 -0.83 19.83
N GLY A 107 -17.88 -1.47 19.00
CA GLY A 107 -19.20 -0.97 18.65
C GLY A 107 -19.21 0.13 17.57
N LYS A 108 -18.06 0.54 17.07
CA LYS A 108 -17.95 1.54 16.00
C LYS A 108 -18.20 0.92 14.62
N LYS A 109 -18.50 1.79 13.63
CA LYS A 109 -18.57 1.40 12.22
C LYS A 109 -17.17 1.49 11.61
N VAL A 110 -16.74 0.48 10.86
CA VAL A 110 -15.41 0.42 10.25
C VAL A 110 -15.48 0.30 8.73
N SER A 111 -14.53 0.91 8.06
CA SER A 111 -14.23 0.66 6.64
C SER A 111 -12.83 0.08 6.49
N PHE A 112 -12.75 -1.10 5.87
CA PHE A 112 -11.51 -1.71 5.39
C PHE A 112 -11.36 -1.53 3.88
N VAL A 113 -10.17 -1.75 3.33
CA VAL A 113 -9.95 -1.67 1.87
C VAL A 113 -10.55 -2.89 1.17
N THR A 114 -9.95 -4.04 1.37
CA THR A 114 -10.43 -5.38 1.00
C THR A 114 -9.84 -6.39 1.98
N ASN A 115 -10.40 -7.57 2.09
CA ASN A 115 -9.86 -8.62 2.98
C ASN A 115 -8.46 -9.13 2.56
N SER A 116 -8.04 -8.88 1.32
CA SER A 116 -6.71 -9.27 0.80
C SER A 116 -5.69 -8.11 0.80
N SER A 117 -6.09 -6.91 1.23
CA SER A 117 -5.17 -5.76 1.27
C SER A 117 -4.24 -5.84 2.47
N THR A 118 -2.92 -5.84 2.22
CA THR A 118 -1.89 -5.87 3.28
C THR A 118 -2.09 -4.74 4.29
N SER A 119 -2.11 -3.49 3.84
CA SER A 119 -2.16 -2.31 4.71
C SER A 119 -3.57 -1.79 4.97
N GLY A 120 -4.56 -2.26 4.20
CA GLY A 120 -5.96 -1.87 4.39
C GLY A 120 -6.79 -2.86 5.19
N PHE A 121 -6.25 -4.05 5.51
CA PHE A 121 -6.96 -5.05 6.29
C PHE A 121 -6.03 -5.96 7.10
N VAL A 122 -5.08 -6.67 6.46
CA VAL A 122 -4.35 -7.76 7.13
C VAL A 122 -3.52 -7.22 8.30
N VAL A 123 -2.62 -6.28 8.04
CA VAL A 123 -1.72 -5.74 9.08
C VAL A 123 -2.47 -4.99 10.17
N PRO A 124 -3.35 -4.02 9.88
CA PRO A 124 -4.12 -3.38 10.94
C PRO A 124 -5.11 -4.33 11.59
N GLY A 125 -5.62 -5.34 10.86
CA GLY A 125 -6.48 -6.39 11.39
C GLY A 125 -5.79 -7.25 12.43
N GLU A 126 -4.54 -7.64 12.21
CA GLU A 126 -3.75 -8.40 13.20
C GLU A 126 -3.52 -7.61 14.48
N VAL A 127 -3.29 -6.30 14.38
CA VAL A 127 -3.21 -5.42 15.56
C VAL A 127 -4.54 -5.42 16.33
N LEU A 128 -5.67 -5.30 15.61
CA LEU A 128 -6.99 -5.33 16.23
C LEU A 128 -7.34 -6.71 16.80
N VAL A 129 -6.97 -7.80 16.14
CA VAL A 129 -7.13 -9.18 16.65
C VAL A 129 -6.42 -9.32 18.00
N LYS A 130 -5.18 -8.85 18.10
CA LYS A 130 -4.40 -8.88 19.34
C LYS A 130 -5.04 -8.01 20.43
N GLU A 131 -5.49 -6.82 20.07
CA GLU A 131 -6.10 -5.87 21.00
C GLU A 131 -7.42 -6.39 21.60
N PHE A 132 -8.25 -7.03 20.76
CA PHE A 132 -9.57 -7.55 21.17
C PHE A 132 -9.55 -9.03 21.60
N GLY A 133 -8.39 -9.70 21.57
CA GLY A 133 -8.26 -11.11 21.94
C GLY A 133 -9.03 -12.05 21.00
N LEU A 134 -9.05 -11.75 19.71
CA LEU A 134 -9.74 -12.56 18.69
C LEU A 134 -8.83 -13.71 18.22
N LYS A 135 -9.44 -14.71 17.56
CA LYS A 135 -8.70 -15.85 17.00
C LYS A 135 -8.01 -15.53 15.67
N ASN A 136 -8.66 -14.72 14.84
CA ASN A 136 -8.18 -14.33 13.52
C ASN A 136 -8.92 -13.08 13.02
N THR A 137 -8.49 -12.56 11.87
CA THR A 137 -9.07 -11.37 11.26
C THR A 137 -10.50 -11.56 10.74
N ASP A 138 -10.94 -12.79 10.45
CA ASP A 138 -12.32 -13.05 10.01
C ASP A 138 -13.34 -12.69 11.09
N GLU A 139 -12.94 -12.76 12.36
CA GLU A 139 -13.79 -12.32 13.46
C GLU A 139 -14.03 -10.81 13.50
N LEU A 140 -13.15 -10.01 12.90
CA LEU A 140 -13.37 -8.56 12.73
C LEU A 140 -14.50 -8.26 11.73
N LEU A 141 -14.75 -9.15 10.79
CA LEU A 141 -15.78 -9.02 9.77
C LEU A 141 -17.18 -9.42 10.26
N GLN A 142 -17.25 -10.07 11.43
CA GLN A 142 -18.51 -10.45 12.04
C GLN A 142 -19.13 -9.24 12.74
N GLU A 143 -20.13 -8.63 12.11
CA GLU A 143 -20.85 -7.49 12.69
C GLU A 143 -21.41 -7.84 14.08
N GLY A 144 -21.27 -6.90 15.00
CA GLY A 144 -21.66 -7.05 16.40
C GLY A 144 -20.57 -7.67 17.30
N LYS A 145 -19.53 -8.30 16.76
CA LYS A 145 -18.44 -8.88 17.59
C LYS A 145 -17.48 -7.81 18.11
N VAL A 146 -16.87 -7.04 17.23
CA VAL A 146 -16.07 -5.85 17.55
C VAL A 146 -16.74 -4.59 16.98
N PHE A 147 -17.00 -4.59 15.70
CA PHE A 147 -17.60 -3.47 15.00
C PHE A 147 -19.10 -3.69 14.82
N SER A 148 -19.89 -2.62 14.97
CA SER A 148 -21.34 -2.68 14.75
C SER A 148 -21.68 -2.82 13.26
N LYS A 149 -20.82 -2.30 12.37
CA LYS A 149 -20.92 -2.40 10.92
C LYS A 149 -19.55 -2.44 10.28
N VAL A 150 -19.41 -3.28 9.26
CA VAL A 150 -18.19 -3.45 8.48
C VAL A 150 -18.50 -3.19 7.00
N ILE A 151 -17.78 -2.26 6.38
CA ILE A 151 -17.88 -2.01 4.94
C ILE A 151 -16.49 -2.04 4.31
N PHE A 152 -16.45 -2.27 3.01
CA PHE A 152 -15.23 -2.25 2.21
C PHE A 152 -15.24 -1.06 1.25
N GLY A 153 -14.16 -0.26 1.25
CA GLY A 153 -13.98 0.82 0.30
C GLY A 153 -13.47 0.36 -1.06
N ASN A 154 -13.10 -0.91 -1.18
CA ASN A 154 -12.54 -1.60 -2.36
C ASN A 154 -11.23 -0.99 -2.90
N SER A 155 -10.80 0.12 -2.35
CA SER A 155 -9.52 0.78 -2.63
C SER A 155 -9.13 1.66 -1.45
N HIS A 156 -7.86 2.04 -1.36
CA HIS A 156 -7.43 3.01 -0.34
C HIS A 156 -8.18 4.35 -0.46
N PRO A 157 -8.30 4.96 -1.65
CA PRO A 157 -9.12 6.16 -1.80
C PRO A 157 -10.59 6.01 -1.39
N GLY A 158 -11.22 4.90 -1.78
CA GLY A 158 -12.62 4.62 -1.41
C GLY A 158 -12.82 4.51 0.09
N THR A 159 -11.90 3.84 0.78
CA THR A 159 -11.90 3.72 2.24
C THR A 159 -11.70 5.07 2.94
N GLN A 160 -10.78 5.90 2.41
CA GLN A 160 -10.56 7.26 2.90
C GLN A 160 -11.80 8.14 2.72
N VAL A 161 -12.48 8.04 1.57
CA VAL A 161 -13.74 8.76 1.32
C VAL A 161 -14.82 8.36 2.31
N ASN A 162 -14.98 7.07 2.60
CA ASN A 162 -15.94 6.61 3.61
C ASN A 162 -15.70 7.28 4.97
N LEU A 163 -14.43 7.46 5.36
CA LEU A 163 -14.07 8.14 6.60
C LEU A 163 -14.34 9.65 6.53
N LEU A 164 -13.92 10.31 5.44
CA LEU A 164 -14.11 11.76 5.25
C LEU A 164 -15.57 12.18 5.18
N LYS A 165 -16.44 11.31 4.65
CA LYS A 165 -17.90 11.48 4.64
C LYS A 165 -18.53 11.20 5.99
N LYS A 166 -17.80 10.58 6.92
CA LYS A 166 -18.33 10.08 8.20
C LYS A 166 -19.39 8.98 8.03
N ASP A 167 -19.34 8.21 6.94
CA ASP A 167 -20.15 7.00 6.77
C ASP A 167 -19.72 5.91 7.76
N VAL A 168 -18.47 6.00 8.23
CA VAL A 168 -17.86 5.16 9.26
C VAL A 168 -17.17 6.01 10.32
N ASP A 169 -16.94 5.41 11.50
CA ASP A 169 -16.25 6.05 12.62
C ASP A 169 -14.73 5.85 12.56
N VAL A 170 -14.29 4.76 11.93
CA VAL A 170 -12.89 4.37 11.81
C VAL A 170 -12.63 3.74 10.44
N ALA A 171 -11.44 3.93 9.92
CA ALA A 171 -11.02 3.30 8.68
C ALA A 171 -9.56 2.87 8.74
N THR A 172 -9.21 1.83 7.97
CA THR A 172 -7.84 1.37 7.81
C THR A 172 -7.40 1.51 6.37
N PHE A 173 -6.30 2.19 6.16
CA PHE A 173 -5.76 2.44 4.82
C PHE A 173 -4.29 2.85 4.86
N ALA A 174 -3.67 2.91 3.70
CA ALA A 174 -2.39 3.56 3.51
C ALA A 174 -2.54 4.75 2.56
N ILE A 175 -1.62 5.70 2.68
CA ILE A 175 -1.46 6.80 1.74
C ILE A 175 -0.12 6.59 1.04
N PRO A 176 -0.09 6.39 -0.28
CA PRO A 176 1.18 6.31 -1.00
C PRO A 176 2.00 7.58 -0.78
N LYS A 177 3.28 7.43 -0.50
CA LYS A 177 4.21 8.54 -0.26
C LYS A 177 4.26 9.56 -1.40
N SER A 178 3.98 9.12 -2.63
CA SER A 178 3.91 9.98 -3.82
C SER A 178 2.62 10.80 -3.92
N PHE A 179 1.62 10.56 -3.06
CA PHE A 179 0.36 11.29 -3.09
C PHE A 179 0.48 12.66 -2.45
N THR A 180 -0.14 13.62 -3.12
CA THR A 180 -0.20 15.02 -2.70
C THR A 180 -1.61 15.46 -2.32
N THR A 181 -2.45 14.51 -1.93
CA THR A 181 -3.87 14.73 -1.56
C THR A 181 -4.01 15.46 -0.24
N TYR A 182 -3.10 15.18 0.69
CA TYR A 182 -3.18 15.65 2.07
C TYR A 182 -2.01 16.57 2.44
N GLU A 183 -2.26 17.43 3.42
CA GLU A 183 -1.24 18.15 4.16
C GLU A 183 -1.26 17.72 5.62
N LEU A 184 -0.10 17.62 6.24
CA LEU A 184 0.04 17.37 7.67
C LEU A 184 -0.28 18.68 8.41
N VAL A 185 -1.27 18.66 9.30
CA VAL A 185 -1.68 19.86 10.08
C VAL A 185 -1.27 19.80 11.54
N SER A 186 -1.02 18.60 12.07
CA SER A 186 -0.45 18.42 13.42
C SER A 186 0.18 17.05 13.58
N GLY A 187 1.05 16.90 14.59
CA GLY A 187 1.80 15.67 14.84
C GLY A 187 3.01 15.52 13.91
N GLU A 188 3.56 14.32 13.86
CA GLU A 188 4.69 13.94 13.01
C GLU A 188 4.20 13.07 11.85
N GLU A 189 4.76 13.31 10.67
CA GLU A 189 4.42 12.53 9.45
C GLU A 189 4.59 11.03 9.68
N ASN A 190 3.55 10.25 9.31
CA ASN A 190 3.49 8.79 9.44
C ASN A 190 3.54 8.25 10.89
N LYS A 191 3.34 9.08 11.87
CA LYS A 191 3.29 8.67 13.28
C LYS A 191 1.87 8.64 13.82
N THR A 192 1.67 7.84 14.86
CA THR A 192 0.44 7.90 15.67
C THR A 192 0.28 9.31 16.24
N GLY A 193 -0.91 9.87 16.11
CA GLY A 193 -1.21 11.26 16.48
C GLY A 193 -1.15 12.26 15.32
N ALA A 194 -0.62 11.85 14.15
CA ALA A 194 -0.62 12.70 12.97
C ALA A 194 -2.04 13.02 12.51
N THR A 195 -2.31 14.28 12.21
CA THR A 195 -3.56 14.73 11.62
C THR A 195 -3.30 15.25 10.22
N TYR A 196 -4.04 14.71 9.26
CA TYR A 196 -3.96 15.06 7.85
C TYR A 196 -5.25 15.70 7.39
N LYS A 197 -5.15 16.73 6.56
CA LYS A 197 -6.27 17.47 5.97
C LYS A 197 -6.20 17.39 4.45
N VAL A 198 -7.34 17.20 3.81
CA VAL A 198 -7.44 17.27 2.34
C VAL A 198 -7.15 18.71 1.91
N LYS A 199 -6.12 18.89 1.09
CA LYS A 199 -5.69 20.20 0.65
C LYS A 199 -6.43 20.69 -0.59
N ALA A 200 -6.40 22.00 -0.80
CA ALA A 200 -6.91 22.61 -2.03
C ALA A 200 -6.22 22.00 -3.26
N GLY A 201 -7.00 21.75 -4.31
CA GLY A 201 -6.50 21.12 -5.53
C GLY A 201 -6.27 19.62 -5.44
N ALA A 202 -6.76 18.97 -4.38
CA ALA A 202 -6.70 17.51 -4.28
C ALA A 202 -7.41 16.85 -5.48
N PRO A 203 -6.83 15.75 -6.02
CA PRO A 203 -7.40 15.06 -7.18
C PRO A 203 -8.71 14.37 -6.82
N SER A 204 -9.53 14.05 -7.84
CA SER A 204 -10.72 13.21 -7.65
C SER A 204 -10.33 11.86 -6.99
N PRO A 205 -11.14 11.36 -6.04
CA PRO A 205 -12.45 11.86 -5.58
C PRO A 205 -12.37 12.89 -4.45
N PHE A 206 -11.20 13.37 -4.07
CA PHE A 206 -10.97 14.15 -2.85
C PHE A 206 -11.34 15.64 -2.96
N GLY A 207 -11.53 16.15 -4.15
CA GLY A 207 -11.84 17.57 -4.37
C GLY A 207 -13.09 18.07 -3.62
N GLU A 208 -14.08 17.19 -3.40
CA GLU A 208 -15.29 17.50 -2.64
C GLU A 208 -15.07 17.51 -1.11
N TYR A 209 -13.92 17.03 -0.66
CA TYR A 209 -13.61 16.88 0.77
C TYR A 209 -12.50 17.82 1.24
N VAL A 210 -12.17 18.85 0.46
CA VAL A 210 -11.17 19.85 0.84
C VAL A 210 -11.49 20.43 2.21
N GLY A 211 -10.48 20.48 3.09
CA GLY A 211 -10.63 20.92 4.47
C GLY A 211 -11.07 19.85 5.45
N LYS A 212 -11.60 18.72 5.00
CA LYS A 212 -11.88 17.56 5.87
C LYS A 212 -10.58 16.91 6.32
N SER A 213 -10.56 16.37 7.53
CA SER A 213 -9.36 15.83 8.14
C SER A 213 -9.61 14.54 8.93
N PHE A 214 -8.56 13.76 9.08
CA PHE A 214 -8.54 12.58 9.94
C PHE A 214 -7.28 12.57 10.81
N THR A 215 -7.36 11.88 11.93
CA THR A 215 -6.22 11.66 12.83
C THR A 215 -5.87 10.18 12.85
N VAL A 216 -4.58 9.89 12.75
CA VAL A 216 -4.02 8.54 12.84
C VAL A 216 -3.95 8.14 14.31
N ILE A 217 -4.80 7.22 14.74
CA ILE A 217 -4.78 6.70 16.12
C ILE A 217 -3.83 5.52 16.31
N LYS A 218 -3.44 4.88 15.20
CA LYS A 218 -2.38 3.88 15.16
C LYS A 218 -1.70 3.89 13.80
N SER A 219 -0.38 4.06 13.79
CA SER A 219 0.46 3.91 12.60
C SER A 219 1.28 2.64 12.71
N ILE A 220 1.29 1.83 11.65
CA ILE A 220 1.93 0.53 11.63
C ILE A 220 2.86 0.48 10.40
N PRO A 221 4.17 0.25 10.57
CA PRO A 221 5.08 0.10 9.44
C PRO A 221 4.77 -1.19 8.68
N VAL A 222 4.79 -1.12 7.35
CA VAL A 222 4.51 -2.23 6.42
C VAL A 222 5.61 -2.28 5.39
N PRO A 223 6.17 -3.46 5.05
CA PRO A 223 7.16 -3.55 3.98
C PRO A 223 6.54 -3.12 2.64
N ASN A 224 7.29 -2.39 1.84
CA ASN A 224 6.89 -2.03 0.49
C ASN A 224 6.55 -3.30 -0.31
N GLY A 225 5.62 -3.21 -1.23
CA GLY A 225 5.32 -4.27 -2.18
C GLY A 225 6.51 -4.57 -3.08
N ALA A 226 6.41 -5.59 -3.90
CA ALA A 226 7.44 -5.96 -4.84
C ALA A 226 6.92 -6.07 -6.27
N ILE A 227 7.82 -5.86 -7.22
CA ILE A 227 7.66 -6.40 -8.55
C ILE A 227 7.92 -7.89 -8.44
N VAL A 228 6.94 -8.67 -8.83
CA VAL A 228 6.99 -10.13 -8.85
C VAL A 228 6.96 -10.65 -10.28
N PHE A 229 7.61 -11.77 -10.52
CA PHE A 229 7.52 -12.52 -11.78
C PHE A 229 6.78 -13.82 -11.55
N ASN A 230 5.97 -14.23 -12.53
CA ASN A 230 5.61 -15.63 -12.68
C ASN A 230 6.75 -16.30 -13.47
N VAL A 231 7.63 -17.01 -12.77
CA VAL A 231 8.87 -17.59 -13.35
C VAL A 231 8.62 -18.77 -14.27
N LYS A 232 7.39 -19.30 -14.28
CA LYS A 232 6.99 -20.35 -15.20
C LYS A 232 6.53 -19.79 -16.56
N SER A 233 5.81 -18.67 -16.55
CA SER A 233 5.29 -18.04 -17.76
C SER A 233 6.23 -16.99 -18.37
N LEU A 234 7.21 -16.49 -17.62
CA LEU A 234 8.26 -15.58 -18.09
C LEU A 234 9.57 -16.37 -18.25
N ASN A 235 10.12 -16.44 -19.47
CA ASN A 235 11.35 -17.20 -19.69
C ASN A 235 12.57 -16.60 -18.96
N LYS A 236 13.58 -17.43 -18.67
CA LYS A 236 14.75 -17.05 -17.85
C LYS A 236 15.56 -15.90 -18.44
N ASP A 237 15.69 -15.83 -19.76
CA ASP A 237 16.42 -14.75 -20.42
C ASP A 237 15.72 -13.40 -20.23
N ASP A 238 14.41 -13.34 -20.42
CA ASP A 238 13.61 -12.16 -20.17
C ASP A 238 13.61 -11.77 -18.67
N GLN A 239 13.54 -12.75 -17.76
CA GLN A 239 13.66 -12.49 -16.32
C GLN A 239 14.97 -11.77 -15.99
N ALA A 240 16.10 -12.26 -16.51
CA ALA A 240 17.41 -11.66 -16.28
C ALA A 240 17.51 -10.24 -16.87
N LYS A 241 17.04 -10.05 -18.09
CA LYS A 241 17.06 -8.74 -18.78
C LYS A 241 16.17 -7.70 -18.08
N ILE A 242 14.97 -8.08 -17.68
CA ILE A 242 14.04 -7.19 -16.97
C ILE A 242 14.60 -6.83 -15.60
N LYS A 243 15.09 -7.80 -14.83
CA LYS A 243 15.70 -7.55 -13.53
C LYS A 243 16.89 -6.58 -13.64
N ALA A 244 17.78 -6.79 -14.60
CA ALA A 244 18.92 -5.90 -14.85
C ALA A 244 18.45 -4.47 -15.21
N ALA A 245 17.42 -4.33 -16.04
CA ALA A 245 16.86 -3.03 -16.40
C ALA A 245 16.24 -2.32 -15.19
N LEU A 246 15.49 -3.02 -14.34
CA LEU A 246 14.89 -2.47 -13.12
C LEU A 246 15.94 -1.97 -12.12
N LEU A 247 17.07 -2.66 -12.02
CA LEU A 247 18.19 -2.29 -11.14
C LEU A 247 19.14 -1.26 -11.76
N SER A 248 18.93 -0.88 -13.02
CA SER A 248 19.82 0.02 -13.75
C SER A 248 19.70 1.47 -13.29
N LYS A 249 20.77 2.24 -13.53
CA LYS A 249 20.79 3.70 -13.29
C LYS A 249 19.75 4.42 -14.12
N GLU A 250 19.49 3.97 -15.35
CA GLU A 250 18.45 4.56 -16.23
C GLU A 250 17.05 4.50 -15.57
N THR A 251 16.67 3.39 -14.96
CA THR A 251 15.41 3.27 -14.24
C THR A 251 15.41 4.09 -12.95
N TYR A 252 16.51 4.06 -12.21
CA TYR A 252 16.68 4.84 -10.98
C TYR A 252 16.59 6.35 -11.20
N GLU A 253 17.07 6.87 -12.32
CA GLU A 253 17.02 8.27 -12.69
C GLU A 253 15.75 8.66 -13.45
N ASN A 254 14.91 7.72 -13.83
CA ASN A 254 13.69 7.97 -14.57
C ASN A 254 12.61 8.62 -13.67
N PRO A 255 12.25 9.91 -13.90
CA PRO A 255 11.31 10.63 -13.05
C PRO A 255 9.87 10.11 -13.15
N ALA A 256 9.51 9.34 -14.18
CA ALA A 256 8.23 8.68 -14.27
C ALA A 256 8.14 7.44 -13.37
N ILE A 257 9.29 6.88 -12.97
CA ILE A 257 9.35 5.75 -12.03
C ILE A 257 9.64 6.27 -10.62
N PHE A 258 10.71 7.05 -10.43
CA PHE A 258 11.11 7.63 -9.15
C PHE A 258 11.14 9.15 -9.25
N SER A 259 10.24 9.83 -8.56
CA SER A 259 10.19 11.30 -8.57
C SER A 259 10.33 11.90 -7.19
N ALA A 260 11.04 13.04 -7.11
CA ALA A 260 11.09 13.83 -5.89
C ALA A 260 9.73 14.45 -5.58
N LYS A 261 9.46 14.74 -4.29
CA LYS A 261 8.20 15.35 -3.83
C LYS A 261 7.92 16.70 -4.50
N THR A 262 8.97 17.40 -4.90
CA THR A 262 8.92 18.70 -5.60
C THR A 262 8.82 18.59 -7.11
N SER A 263 8.88 17.38 -7.66
CA SER A 263 8.81 17.15 -9.12
C SER A 263 7.44 17.50 -9.67
N LYS A 264 7.43 18.10 -10.86
CA LYS A 264 6.19 18.30 -11.64
C LYS A 264 5.69 16.98 -12.25
N ILE A 265 6.58 16.01 -12.44
CA ILE A 265 6.25 14.66 -12.90
C ILE A 265 6.01 13.81 -11.69
N ARG A 266 4.84 13.17 -11.63
CA ARG A 266 4.53 12.20 -10.60
C ARG A 266 4.99 10.82 -11.03
N GLY A 267 6.04 10.31 -10.38
CA GLY A 267 6.51 8.95 -10.58
C GLY A 267 5.66 7.92 -9.84
N MET A 268 5.91 6.65 -10.13
CA MET A 268 5.27 5.53 -9.42
C MET A 268 5.66 5.53 -7.93
N PHE A 269 6.92 5.88 -7.64
CA PHE A 269 7.49 5.88 -6.30
C PHE A 269 8.12 7.22 -5.95
N LEU A 270 8.05 7.59 -4.67
CA LEU A 270 8.71 8.77 -4.16
C LEU A 270 10.21 8.53 -4.03
N LYS A 271 11.01 9.43 -4.59
CA LYS A 271 12.45 9.49 -4.41
C LYS A 271 12.78 10.31 -3.17
N GLU A 272 12.83 9.64 -2.01
CA GLU A 272 13.07 10.29 -0.71
C GLU A 272 14.54 10.72 -0.52
N SER A 273 15.45 10.15 -1.31
CA SER A 273 16.87 10.51 -1.38
C SER A 273 17.44 10.12 -2.75
N ASP A 274 18.64 10.59 -3.07
CA ASP A 274 19.35 10.22 -4.30
C ASP A 274 19.74 8.74 -4.38
N LYS A 275 19.57 8.00 -3.27
CA LYS A 275 19.85 6.56 -3.19
C LYS A 275 18.64 5.69 -3.53
N VAL A 276 17.44 6.28 -3.63
CA VAL A 276 16.21 5.50 -3.83
C VAL A 276 16.09 5.01 -5.27
N GLY A 277 16.02 3.72 -5.42
CA GLY A 277 15.76 2.98 -6.65
C GLY A 277 15.15 1.63 -6.29
N PHE A 278 15.12 0.69 -7.22
CA PHE A 278 14.80 -0.70 -6.89
C PHE A 278 15.99 -1.42 -6.26
N VAL A 279 15.68 -2.27 -5.31
CA VAL A 279 16.64 -3.18 -4.64
C VAL A 279 16.08 -4.59 -4.64
N GLU A 280 16.99 -5.58 -4.66
CA GLU A 280 16.60 -6.99 -4.69
C GLU A 280 15.89 -7.41 -3.40
N VAL A 281 14.85 -8.21 -3.57
CA VAL A 281 14.16 -8.95 -2.52
C VAL A 281 13.82 -10.35 -3.04
N ASN A 282 13.31 -11.20 -2.15
CA ASN A 282 12.76 -12.51 -2.48
C ASN A 282 11.59 -12.84 -1.55
N ASN A 283 10.90 -13.94 -1.80
CA ASN A 283 9.76 -14.36 -0.98
C ASN A 283 10.17 -14.57 0.50
N LYS A 284 11.37 -15.10 0.73
CA LYS A 284 11.91 -15.32 2.09
C LYS A 284 12.04 -14.02 2.88
N TRP A 285 12.49 -12.93 2.25
CA TRP A 285 12.57 -11.62 2.90
C TRP A 285 11.20 -11.15 3.40
N TYR A 286 10.14 -11.36 2.61
CA TYR A 286 8.76 -11.02 3.01
C TYR A 286 8.27 -11.93 4.14
N GLU A 287 8.56 -13.23 4.07
CA GLU A 287 8.22 -14.18 5.12
C GLU A 287 8.85 -13.77 6.46
N ASP A 288 10.12 -13.44 6.46
CA ASP A 288 10.86 -13.06 7.66
C ASP A 288 10.35 -11.73 8.26
N ILE A 289 10.24 -10.68 7.43
CA ILE A 289 9.85 -9.35 7.93
C ILE A 289 8.37 -9.30 8.39
N MET A 290 7.51 -10.13 7.83
CA MET A 290 6.10 -10.21 8.26
C MET A 290 5.91 -11.05 9.52
N LYS A 291 6.81 -11.97 9.84
CA LYS A 291 6.80 -12.75 11.09
C LYS A 291 7.25 -11.95 12.32
N GLU A 292 8.08 -10.94 12.12
CA GLU A 292 8.60 -10.08 13.20
C GLU A 292 7.58 -9.07 13.74
N LYS A 293 6.39 -9.01 13.16
CA LYS A 293 5.29 -8.12 13.55
C LYS A 293 4.22 -8.85 14.33
#